data_1b9cf80af7947938557ef5134c410cb1
#
_entry.id   1b9cf80af7947938557ef5134c410cb1
#
_cell.length_a   1.000
_cell.length_b   1.000
_cell.length_c   1.000
_cell.angle_alpha   90.00
_cell.angle_beta   90.00
_cell.angle_gamma   90.00
#
_symmetry.space_group_name_H-M   'P 1'
#
loop_
_entity.id
_entity.type
_entity.pdbx_description
1 polymer ?
#
loop_
_entity_poly.entity_id
_entity_poly.type
_entity_poly.pdbx_seq_one_letter_code
_entity_poly.pdbx_strand_id
1 'polypeptide(L)'
;MPTEIELFRAITENLYTAVLGDVLDVLGHTHQFLPQPIQPLKESMRVVGRAMPVQIADTWSQQKDPFGLMTEALDQLLPGEVYVATGGSQNCAAWGEILTATARVRGAAGAVIDGYHRDTVRILEQNWPVFSRGRYAQDAGVRSKIVAYRCPVEIGGVHIEPGDLIFADMDGVVAVPRSVEEEAVARALEKARGEKVVRKAIEAGSSSTEAFRKYGIL
;
A
#
# COMPACT_ATOMS: atom_id res chain seq x y z
N MET A 1 -13.35 3.91 20.77
CA MET A 1 -12.72 3.57 19.48
C MET A 1 -11.39 2.89 19.77
N PRO A 2 -11.00 1.86 19.02
CA PRO A 2 -9.66 1.27 19.14
C PRO A 2 -8.60 2.31 18.84
N THR A 3 -7.43 2.17 19.46
CA THR A 3 -6.28 2.98 19.10
C THR A 3 -5.83 2.63 17.67
N GLU A 4 -5.09 3.51 17.02
CA GLU A 4 -4.59 3.26 15.65
C GLU A 4 -3.70 2.00 15.59
N ILE A 5 -2.92 1.74 16.63
CA ILE A 5 -2.10 0.53 16.74
C ILE A 5 -2.99 -0.73 16.81
N GLU A 6 -4.07 -0.69 17.57
CA GLU A 6 -5.02 -1.81 17.66
C GLU A 6 -5.75 -2.05 16.35
N LEU A 7 -6.13 -0.98 15.64
CA LEU A 7 -6.73 -1.05 14.32
C LEU A 7 -5.80 -1.72 13.31
N PHE A 8 -4.56 -1.25 13.19
CA PHE A 8 -3.57 -1.80 12.24
C PHE A 8 -3.23 -3.25 12.57
N ARG A 9 -3.13 -3.59 13.85
CA ARG A 9 -2.95 -4.98 14.28
C ARG A 9 -4.14 -5.85 13.87
N ALA A 10 -5.37 -5.41 14.12
CA ALA A 10 -6.57 -6.17 13.76
C ALA A 10 -6.64 -6.44 12.25
N ILE A 11 -6.30 -5.44 11.41
CA ILE A 11 -6.22 -5.59 9.95
C ILE A 11 -5.14 -6.61 9.59
N THR A 12 -3.91 -6.43 10.10
CA THR A 12 -2.77 -7.28 9.74
C THR A 12 -3.00 -8.75 10.10
N GLU A 13 -3.63 -9.03 11.24
CA GLU A 13 -3.82 -10.38 11.75
C GLU A 13 -5.03 -11.10 11.14
N ASN A 14 -6.05 -10.36 10.69
CA ASN A 14 -7.33 -10.95 10.35
C ASN A 14 -7.81 -10.72 8.91
N LEU A 15 -7.26 -9.73 8.20
CA LEU A 15 -7.70 -9.37 6.86
C LEU A 15 -6.63 -9.67 5.81
N TYR A 16 -7.07 -9.75 4.58
CA TYR A 16 -6.28 -9.65 3.34
C TYR A 16 -6.96 -8.68 2.39
N THR A 17 -6.22 -8.15 1.43
CA THR A 17 -6.66 -7.02 0.59
C THR A 17 -7.95 -7.33 -0.16
N ALA A 18 -8.13 -8.56 -0.66
CA ALA A 18 -9.33 -8.97 -1.39
C ALA A 18 -10.61 -8.79 -0.58
N VAL A 19 -10.64 -9.22 0.70
CA VAL A 19 -11.84 -9.07 1.55
C VAL A 19 -12.18 -7.62 1.80
N LEU A 20 -11.18 -6.77 1.99
CA LEU A 20 -11.42 -5.35 2.19
C LEU A 20 -11.93 -4.68 0.91
N GLY A 21 -11.38 -5.08 -0.25
CA GLY A 21 -11.85 -4.62 -1.55
C GLY A 21 -13.31 -4.99 -1.83
N ASP A 22 -13.69 -6.23 -1.57
CA ASP A 22 -15.09 -6.67 -1.73
C ASP A 22 -16.06 -5.83 -0.89
N VAL A 23 -15.64 -5.45 0.32
CA VAL A 23 -16.49 -4.60 1.19
C VAL A 23 -16.55 -3.18 0.65
N LEU A 24 -15.45 -2.64 0.14
CA LEU A 24 -15.43 -1.32 -0.48
C LEU A 24 -16.36 -1.27 -1.71
N ASP A 25 -16.37 -2.32 -2.53
CA ASP A 25 -17.30 -2.45 -3.66
C ASP A 25 -18.76 -2.39 -3.21
N VAL A 26 -19.13 -3.12 -2.15
CA VAL A 26 -20.47 -3.08 -1.57
C VAL A 26 -20.83 -1.70 -1.02
N LEU A 27 -19.84 -0.95 -0.52
CA LEU A 27 -20.03 0.42 -0.04
C LEU A 27 -20.06 1.45 -1.17
N GLY A 28 -19.90 1.04 -2.43
CA GLY A 28 -19.91 1.91 -3.61
C GLY A 28 -18.54 2.51 -3.96
N HIS A 29 -17.48 2.07 -3.29
CA HIS A 29 -16.09 2.46 -3.56
C HIS A 29 -15.42 1.43 -4.46
N THR A 30 -15.80 1.38 -5.73
CA THR A 30 -15.41 0.33 -6.69
C THR A 30 -14.07 0.57 -7.39
N HIS A 31 -13.30 1.57 -6.96
CA HIS A 31 -12.04 1.94 -7.62
C HIS A 31 -10.98 2.29 -6.58
N GLN A 32 -10.57 1.30 -5.77
CA GLN A 32 -9.69 1.49 -4.62
C GLN A 32 -8.40 0.65 -4.67
N PHE A 33 -8.28 -0.27 -5.65
CA PHE A 33 -7.05 -1.02 -5.87
C PHE A 33 -6.08 -0.27 -6.77
N LEU A 34 -4.84 -0.17 -6.34
CA LEU A 34 -3.77 0.36 -7.17
C LEU A 34 -3.48 -0.59 -8.34
N PRO A 35 -2.82 -0.10 -9.42
CA PRO A 35 -2.51 -0.93 -10.58
C PRO A 35 -1.80 -2.24 -10.23
N GLN A 36 -2.28 -3.34 -10.81
CA GLN A 36 -1.79 -4.69 -10.59
C GLN A 36 -0.26 -4.86 -10.65
N PRO A 37 0.51 -4.13 -11.50
CA PRO A 37 1.97 -4.26 -11.49
C PRO A 37 2.67 -3.77 -10.21
N ILE A 38 1.97 -3.05 -9.32
CA ILE A 38 2.53 -2.64 -8.02
C ILE A 38 2.45 -3.83 -7.06
N GLN A 39 3.58 -4.54 -6.91
CA GLN A 39 3.69 -5.80 -6.19
C GLN A 39 4.74 -5.72 -5.09
N PRO A 40 4.63 -6.57 -4.04
CA PRO A 40 5.65 -6.63 -3.00
C PRO A 40 6.98 -7.16 -3.55
N LEU A 41 8.10 -6.67 -3.02
CA LEU A 41 9.43 -7.19 -3.36
C LEU A 41 9.62 -8.64 -2.92
N LYS A 42 8.86 -9.08 -1.92
CA LYS A 42 8.80 -10.43 -1.41
C LYS A 42 7.36 -10.77 -1.04
N GLU A 43 6.86 -11.92 -1.45
CA GLU A 43 5.48 -12.37 -1.23
C GLU A 43 4.99 -12.26 0.22
N SER A 44 5.88 -12.43 1.18
CA SER A 44 5.53 -12.31 2.60
C SER A 44 5.41 -10.88 3.13
N MET A 45 5.74 -9.87 2.31
CA MET A 45 5.61 -8.47 2.73
C MET A 45 4.15 -8.07 2.82
N ARG A 46 3.82 -7.40 3.92
CA ARG A 46 2.52 -6.78 4.18
C ARG A 46 2.74 -5.42 4.79
N VAL A 47 1.87 -4.49 4.50
CA VAL A 47 1.89 -3.15 5.13
C VAL A 47 0.48 -2.67 5.40
N VAL A 48 0.31 -2.07 6.58
CA VAL A 48 -0.88 -1.30 6.98
C VAL A 48 -0.39 0.01 7.59
N GLY A 49 -0.95 1.12 7.15
CA GLY A 49 -0.57 2.42 7.71
C GLY A 49 -1.27 3.60 7.04
N ARG A 50 -0.90 4.80 7.46
CA ARG A 50 -1.45 6.05 6.94
C ARG A 50 -0.70 6.50 5.69
N ALA A 51 -1.43 6.85 4.65
CA ALA A 51 -0.81 7.39 3.44
C ALA A 51 -0.05 8.69 3.74
N MET A 52 1.22 8.74 3.36
CA MET A 52 2.00 9.96 3.17
C MET A 52 2.33 10.06 1.68
N PRO A 53 1.44 10.72 0.89
CA PRO A 53 1.59 10.77 -0.55
C PRO A 53 2.69 11.74 -0.96
N VAL A 54 3.36 11.40 -2.07
CA VAL A 54 4.52 12.09 -2.62
C VAL A 54 4.40 12.19 -4.13
N GLN A 55 4.54 13.41 -4.64
CA GLN A 55 4.47 13.70 -6.07
C GLN A 55 5.87 13.79 -6.68
N ILE A 56 6.10 12.98 -7.70
CA ILE A 56 7.32 12.96 -8.52
C ILE A 56 7.07 13.71 -9.83
N ALA A 57 8.07 14.44 -10.31
CA ALA A 57 8.07 15.05 -11.63
C ALA A 57 9.38 14.75 -12.38
N ASP A 58 9.29 14.64 -13.71
CA ASP A 58 10.47 14.45 -14.56
C ASP A 58 11.36 15.67 -14.58
N THR A 59 12.65 15.41 -14.77
CA THR A 59 13.67 16.41 -15.10
C THR A 59 14.49 15.90 -16.29
N TRP A 60 15.06 16.84 -17.06
CA TRP A 60 15.73 16.52 -18.33
C TRP A 60 17.23 16.86 -18.30
N SER A 61 17.73 17.32 -17.15
CA SER A 61 19.13 17.70 -16.96
C SER A 61 19.50 17.65 -15.49
N GLN A 62 20.78 17.71 -15.23
CA GLN A 62 21.27 17.85 -13.86
C GLN A 62 20.70 19.11 -13.21
N GLN A 63 20.06 18.94 -12.07
CA GLN A 63 19.45 20.01 -11.30
C GLN A 63 20.45 20.54 -10.25
N LYS A 64 20.28 21.81 -9.86
CA LYS A 64 21.04 22.42 -8.76
C LYS A 64 20.77 21.69 -7.44
N ASP A 65 19.49 21.33 -7.22
CA ASP A 65 19.02 20.55 -6.07
C ASP A 65 18.51 19.19 -6.60
N PRO A 66 19.42 18.20 -6.76
CA PRO A 66 19.04 16.87 -7.21
C PRO A 66 18.04 16.26 -6.21
N PHE A 67 17.08 15.49 -6.71
CA PHE A 67 16.01 14.85 -5.95
C PHE A 67 14.91 15.79 -5.40
N GLY A 68 15.07 17.13 -5.44
CA GLY A 68 14.07 18.09 -4.93
C GLY A 68 13.77 17.92 -3.44
N LEU A 69 12.51 17.76 -3.07
CA LEU A 69 12.06 17.64 -1.67
C LEU A 69 12.23 16.22 -1.08
N MET A 70 12.96 15.31 -1.72
CA MET A 70 13.03 13.90 -1.30
C MET A 70 13.53 13.71 0.13
N THR A 71 14.61 14.37 0.50
CA THR A 71 15.19 14.24 1.85
C THR A 71 14.25 14.82 2.91
N GLU A 72 13.62 15.95 2.60
CA GLU A 72 12.64 16.58 3.48
C GLU A 72 11.41 15.68 3.68
N ALA A 73 10.84 15.13 2.59
CA ALA A 73 9.72 14.21 2.66
C ALA A 73 10.04 12.98 3.53
N LEU A 74 11.23 12.39 3.38
CA LEU A 74 11.67 11.26 4.20
C LEU A 74 11.85 11.65 5.67
N ASP A 75 12.42 12.82 5.94
CA ASP A 75 12.63 13.32 7.31
C ASP A 75 11.33 13.66 8.03
N GLN A 76 10.27 13.98 7.29
CA GLN A 76 8.94 14.29 7.80
C GLN A 76 8.04 13.05 7.99
N LEU A 77 8.51 11.85 7.67
CA LEU A 77 7.76 10.62 7.94
C LEU A 77 7.51 10.44 9.43
N LEU A 78 6.27 10.05 9.74
CA LEU A 78 5.82 9.75 11.10
C LEU A 78 5.68 8.22 11.31
N PRO A 79 5.76 7.74 12.55
CA PRO A 79 5.51 6.33 12.85
C PRO A 79 4.14 5.87 12.34
N GLY A 80 4.12 4.71 11.67
CA GLY A 80 2.90 4.13 11.09
C GLY A 80 2.47 4.72 9.74
N GLU A 81 3.20 5.67 9.18
CA GLU A 81 2.93 6.13 7.81
C GLU A 81 3.48 5.19 6.75
N VAL A 82 2.83 5.18 5.61
CA VAL A 82 3.25 4.52 4.37
C VAL A 82 3.64 5.61 3.38
N TYR A 83 4.89 5.58 2.91
CA TYR A 83 5.35 6.47 1.85
C TYR A 83 4.74 6.04 0.52
N VAL A 84 3.86 6.86 -0.08
CA VAL A 84 3.14 6.54 -1.31
C VAL A 84 3.58 7.49 -2.41
N ALA A 85 4.40 7.04 -3.35
CA ALA A 85 4.99 7.90 -4.38
C ALA A 85 4.47 7.58 -5.78
N THR A 86 4.15 8.62 -6.53
CA THR A 86 3.70 8.53 -7.93
C THR A 86 4.15 9.71 -8.77
N GLY A 87 4.06 9.56 -10.08
CA GLY A 87 4.33 10.60 -11.07
C GLY A 87 5.62 10.39 -11.85
N GLY A 88 5.84 11.28 -12.81
CA GLY A 88 6.95 11.17 -13.77
C GLY A 88 6.74 10.05 -14.78
N SER A 89 7.72 9.89 -15.68
CA SER A 89 7.66 8.95 -16.81
C SER A 89 8.10 7.52 -16.45
N GLN A 90 8.42 7.25 -15.19
CA GLN A 90 8.85 5.93 -14.69
C GLN A 90 10.08 5.35 -15.43
N ASN A 91 10.99 6.19 -15.89
CA ASN A 91 12.19 5.79 -16.61
C ASN A 91 13.45 5.68 -15.73
N CYS A 92 13.25 5.65 -14.41
CA CYS A 92 14.28 5.50 -13.40
C CYS A 92 13.70 4.87 -12.12
N ALA A 93 14.57 4.48 -11.19
CA ALA A 93 14.17 3.99 -9.89
C ALA A 93 13.87 5.16 -8.95
N ALA A 94 12.66 5.19 -8.41
CA ALA A 94 12.20 6.18 -7.42
C ALA A 94 12.46 5.75 -5.96
N TRP A 95 12.89 4.51 -5.75
CA TRP A 95 13.15 3.95 -4.41
C TRP A 95 14.42 3.12 -4.37
N GLY A 96 15.07 3.04 -3.20
CA GLY A 96 16.30 2.27 -3.00
C GLY A 96 16.65 2.02 -1.53
N GLU A 97 17.83 1.45 -1.29
CA GLU A 97 18.32 1.04 0.03
C GLU A 97 18.30 2.16 1.06
N ILE A 98 18.87 3.32 0.71
CA ILE A 98 19.04 4.46 1.64
C ILE A 98 17.69 5.05 2.04
N LEU A 99 16.73 5.14 1.11
CA LEU A 99 15.39 5.60 1.39
C LEU A 99 14.67 4.64 2.33
N THR A 100 14.85 3.33 2.11
CA THR A 100 14.33 2.28 2.99
C THR A 100 14.89 2.42 4.40
N ALA A 101 16.20 2.60 4.56
CA ALA A 101 16.85 2.77 5.85
C ALA A 101 16.32 4.01 6.59
N THR A 102 16.19 5.13 5.88
CA THR A 102 15.66 6.38 6.43
C THR A 102 14.22 6.22 6.90
N ALA A 103 13.34 5.73 6.04
CA ALA A 103 11.92 5.54 6.37
C ALA A 103 11.72 4.60 7.56
N ARG A 104 12.47 3.49 7.61
CA ARG A 104 12.46 2.54 8.73
C ARG A 104 12.87 3.18 10.05
N VAL A 105 13.92 3.98 10.06
CA VAL A 105 14.40 4.69 11.28
C VAL A 105 13.37 5.73 11.76
N ARG A 106 12.61 6.33 10.85
CA ARG A 106 11.50 7.23 11.19
C ARG A 106 10.26 6.49 11.71
N GLY A 107 10.25 5.16 11.67
CA GLY A 107 9.13 4.34 12.14
C GLY A 107 8.00 4.21 11.10
N ALA A 108 8.24 4.58 9.85
CA ALA A 108 7.28 4.37 8.78
C ALA A 108 7.01 2.86 8.59
N ALA A 109 5.77 2.52 8.23
CA ALA A 109 5.30 1.15 8.12
C ALA A 109 5.77 0.46 6.82
N GLY A 110 5.93 1.20 5.73
CA GLY A 110 6.33 0.68 4.43
C GLY A 110 6.35 1.74 3.35
N ALA A 111 6.63 1.31 2.10
CA ALA A 111 6.57 2.16 0.92
C ALA A 111 5.79 1.49 -0.21
N VAL A 112 4.99 2.30 -0.92
CA VAL A 112 4.26 1.95 -2.14
C VAL A 112 4.70 2.92 -3.24
N ILE A 113 5.34 2.39 -4.27
CA ILE A 113 5.96 3.18 -5.33
C ILE A 113 5.28 2.86 -6.66
N ASP A 114 4.56 3.83 -7.19
CA ASP A 114 4.06 3.77 -8.57
C ASP A 114 5.20 4.02 -9.56
N GLY A 115 6.17 3.13 -9.55
CA GLY A 115 7.43 3.21 -10.28
C GLY A 115 8.35 2.06 -9.90
N TYR A 116 9.63 2.20 -10.21
CA TYR A 116 10.62 1.16 -10.00
C TYR A 116 11.47 1.40 -8.75
N HIS A 117 12.03 0.29 -8.23
CA HIS A 117 13.06 0.33 -7.19
C HIS A 117 14.40 -0.21 -7.71
N ARG A 118 15.48 0.13 -6.99
CA ARG A 118 16.82 -0.43 -7.16
C ARG A 118 17.36 -0.95 -5.82
N ASP A 119 18.56 -1.46 -5.80
CA ASP A 119 19.23 -1.98 -4.58
C ASP A 119 18.46 -3.12 -3.90
N THR A 120 17.75 -3.95 -4.70
CA THR A 120 16.77 -4.94 -4.24
C THR A 120 17.29 -5.83 -3.12
N VAL A 121 18.53 -6.37 -3.25
CA VAL A 121 19.14 -7.25 -2.25
C VAL A 121 19.26 -6.53 -0.91
N ARG A 122 19.71 -5.27 -0.93
CA ARG A 122 19.89 -4.46 0.29
C ARG A 122 18.57 -4.07 0.95
N ILE A 123 17.51 -3.86 0.15
CA ILE A 123 16.15 -3.62 0.69
C ILE A 123 15.63 -4.91 1.37
N LEU A 124 15.81 -6.06 0.73
CA LEU A 124 15.38 -7.35 1.29
C LEU A 124 16.09 -7.70 2.61
N GLU A 125 17.38 -7.39 2.72
CA GLU A 125 18.16 -7.56 3.96
C GLU A 125 17.59 -6.72 5.13
N GLN A 126 16.97 -5.59 4.83
CA GLN A 126 16.34 -4.74 5.86
C GLN A 126 15.00 -5.28 6.36
N ASN A 127 14.41 -6.27 5.68
CA ASN A 127 13.12 -6.90 5.99
C ASN A 127 12.00 -5.87 6.28
N TRP A 128 11.93 -4.83 5.46
CA TRP A 128 10.96 -3.74 5.56
C TRP A 128 10.09 -3.70 4.29
N PRO A 129 8.74 -3.52 4.42
CA PRO A 129 7.83 -3.68 3.30
C PRO A 129 8.00 -2.61 2.22
N VAL A 130 8.23 -3.04 0.99
CA VAL A 130 8.25 -2.20 -0.20
C VAL A 130 7.42 -2.85 -1.31
N PHE A 131 6.56 -2.06 -1.93
CA PHE A 131 5.73 -2.42 -3.07
C PHE A 131 6.07 -1.51 -4.24
N SER A 132 6.25 -2.06 -5.44
CA SER A 132 6.64 -1.27 -6.61
C SER A 132 6.28 -1.99 -7.91
N ARG A 133 6.40 -1.32 -9.05
CA ARG A 133 6.19 -1.92 -10.37
C ARG A 133 7.31 -2.89 -10.80
N GLY A 134 8.41 -2.96 -10.05
CA GLY A 134 9.53 -3.84 -10.35
C GLY A 134 10.90 -3.20 -10.14
N ARG A 135 11.91 -3.85 -10.70
CA ARG A 135 13.32 -3.49 -10.55
C ARG A 135 13.83 -2.72 -11.75
N TYR A 136 14.51 -1.62 -11.50
CA TYR A 136 15.22 -0.88 -12.54
C TYR A 136 16.44 -0.17 -11.93
N ALA A 137 17.63 -0.44 -12.44
CA ALA A 137 18.88 0.06 -11.84
C ALA A 137 19.13 1.55 -12.12
N GLN A 138 18.42 2.17 -13.06
CA GLN A 138 18.65 3.53 -13.50
C GLN A 138 18.38 4.54 -12.39
N ASP A 139 19.35 5.40 -12.09
CA ASP A 139 19.24 6.45 -11.06
C ASP A 139 18.25 7.57 -11.42
N ALA A 140 17.59 8.12 -10.40
CA ALA A 140 16.65 9.23 -10.52
C ALA A 140 17.33 10.61 -10.68
N GLY A 141 18.52 10.81 -10.18
CA GLY A 141 19.16 12.11 -9.89
C GLY A 141 19.16 13.16 -11.01
N VAL A 142 19.13 12.74 -12.29
CA VAL A 142 19.02 13.65 -13.44
C VAL A 142 17.71 13.49 -14.21
N ARG A 143 16.81 12.61 -13.74
CA ARG A 143 15.61 12.18 -14.48
C ARG A 143 14.31 12.54 -13.78
N SER A 144 14.33 12.60 -12.47
CA SER A 144 13.13 12.94 -11.69
C SER A 144 13.50 13.59 -10.36
N LYS A 145 12.52 14.28 -9.79
CA LYS A 145 12.63 14.88 -8.45
C LYS A 145 11.28 14.86 -7.75
N ILE A 146 11.28 14.89 -6.45
CA ILE A 146 10.10 15.12 -5.63
C ILE A 146 9.74 16.60 -5.68
N VAL A 147 8.50 16.92 -6.03
CA VAL A 147 8.01 18.31 -6.16
C VAL A 147 7.00 18.69 -5.09
N ALA A 148 6.34 17.71 -4.49
CA ALA A 148 5.41 17.89 -3.37
C ALA A 148 5.30 16.60 -2.54
N TYR A 149 4.90 16.74 -1.29
CA TYR A 149 4.55 15.64 -0.41
C TYR A 149 3.43 16.07 0.54
N ARG A 150 2.77 15.10 1.20
CA ARG A 150 1.56 15.34 1.99
C ARG A 150 0.47 16.08 1.20
N CYS A 151 0.35 15.74 -0.07
CA CYS A 151 -0.65 16.29 -0.98
C CYS A 151 -1.45 15.15 -1.60
N PRO A 152 -2.69 15.38 -2.04
CA PRO A 152 -3.44 14.38 -2.77
C PRO A 152 -2.70 13.91 -4.02
N VAL A 153 -2.76 12.60 -4.30
CA VAL A 153 -2.19 12.01 -5.52
C VAL A 153 -3.20 11.07 -6.16
N GLU A 154 -2.97 10.73 -7.43
CA GLU A 154 -3.73 9.72 -8.14
C GLU A 154 -2.80 8.65 -8.68
N ILE A 155 -3.14 7.38 -8.45
CA ILE A 155 -2.40 6.22 -8.95
C ILE A 155 -3.36 5.29 -9.70
N GLY A 156 -3.25 5.27 -11.03
CA GLY A 156 -4.11 4.44 -11.87
C GLY A 156 -5.60 4.73 -11.72
N GLY A 157 -5.97 5.98 -11.49
CA GLY A 157 -7.33 6.44 -11.24
C GLY A 157 -7.79 6.30 -9.78
N VAL A 158 -6.97 5.76 -8.89
CA VAL A 158 -7.26 5.73 -7.45
C VAL A 158 -6.78 7.04 -6.81
N HIS A 159 -7.70 7.81 -6.26
CA HIS A 159 -7.40 9.02 -5.51
C HIS A 159 -6.97 8.67 -4.09
N ILE A 160 -5.87 9.26 -3.60
CA ILE A 160 -5.30 9.02 -2.27
C ILE A 160 -5.04 10.35 -1.59
N GLU A 161 -5.72 10.56 -0.47
CA GLU A 161 -5.52 11.72 0.40
C GLU A 161 -4.47 11.41 1.49
N PRO A 162 -3.74 12.43 1.99
CA PRO A 162 -2.91 12.26 3.17
C PRO A 162 -3.72 11.71 4.35
N GLY A 163 -3.24 10.59 4.92
CA GLY A 163 -3.90 9.95 6.06
C GLY A 163 -4.92 8.88 5.71
N ASP A 164 -5.25 8.64 4.44
CA ASP A 164 -6.02 7.46 4.02
C ASP A 164 -5.34 6.17 4.49
N LEU A 165 -6.13 5.12 4.72
CA LEU A 165 -5.57 3.84 5.11
C LEU A 165 -5.02 3.12 3.87
N ILE A 166 -3.74 2.79 3.90
CA ILE A 166 -3.10 1.90 2.92
C ILE A 166 -2.98 0.52 3.52
N PHE A 167 -3.52 -0.47 2.84
CA PHE A 167 -3.30 -1.88 3.16
C PHE A 167 -2.79 -2.60 1.93
N ALA A 168 -1.69 -3.36 2.09
CA ALA A 168 -1.11 -4.12 0.99
C ALA A 168 -0.60 -5.49 1.46
N ASP A 169 -0.75 -6.46 0.60
CA ASP A 169 -0.24 -7.82 0.72
C ASP A 169 0.16 -8.37 -0.68
N MET A 170 0.34 -9.67 -0.80
CA MET A 170 0.79 -10.28 -2.06
C MET A 170 -0.24 -10.16 -3.21
N ASP A 171 -1.51 -9.91 -2.91
CA ASP A 171 -2.55 -9.76 -3.93
C ASP A 171 -2.63 -8.33 -4.50
N GLY A 172 -2.10 -7.35 -3.78
CA GLY A 172 -2.04 -5.97 -4.24
C GLY A 172 -2.08 -4.93 -3.14
N VAL A 173 -2.40 -3.70 -3.54
CA VAL A 173 -2.48 -2.53 -2.66
C VAL A 173 -3.88 -1.93 -2.76
N VAL A 174 -4.54 -1.74 -1.63
CA VAL A 174 -5.83 -1.06 -1.53
C VAL A 174 -5.69 0.24 -0.72
N ALA A 175 -6.29 1.32 -1.23
CA ALA A 175 -6.41 2.60 -0.53
C ALA A 175 -7.85 2.75 -0.01
N VAL A 176 -8.01 2.97 1.28
CA VAL A 176 -9.33 3.14 1.92
C VAL A 176 -9.48 4.59 2.34
N PRO A 177 -10.45 5.32 1.76
CA PRO A 177 -10.73 6.69 2.17
C PRO A 177 -11.06 6.77 3.66
N ARG A 178 -10.52 7.78 4.32
CA ARG A 178 -10.72 8.01 5.76
C ARG A 178 -12.20 8.06 6.15
N SER A 179 -13.05 8.58 5.27
CA SER A 179 -14.49 8.76 5.50
C SER A 179 -15.27 7.45 5.65
N VAL A 180 -14.78 6.35 5.10
CA VAL A 180 -15.45 5.03 5.12
C VAL A 180 -14.66 3.96 5.84
N GLU A 181 -13.48 4.29 6.36
CA GLU A 181 -12.54 3.35 6.96
C GLU A 181 -13.15 2.52 8.10
N GLU A 182 -13.81 3.18 9.05
CA GLU A 182 -14.38 2.51 10.22
C GLU A 182 -15.40 1.45 9.81
N GLU A 183 -16.33 1.82 8.92
CA GLU A 183 -17.34 0.91 8.41
C GLU A 183 -16.75 -0.21 7.55
N ALA A 184 -15.83 0.14 6.64
CA ALA A 184 -15.19 -0.83 5.76
C ALA A 184 -14.41 -1.88 6.54
N VAL A 185 -13.59 -1.46 7.53
CA VAL A 185 -12.80 -2.40 8.34
C VAL A 185 -13.69 -3.25 9.23
N ALA A 186 -14.73 -2.69 9.86
CA ALA A 186 -15.66 -3.45 10.69
C ALA A 186 -16.35 -4.55 9.89
N ARG A 187 -16.91 -4.22 8.72
CA ARG A 187 -17.56 -5.17 7.82
C ARG A 187 -16.59 -6.22 7.25
N ALA A 188 -15.36 -5.82 6.92
CA ALA A 188 -14.33 -6.74 6.45
C ALA A 188 -13.93 -7.77 7.51
N LEU A 189 -13.80 -7.36 8.77
CA LEU A 189 -13.52 -8.26 9.89
C LEU A 189 -14.68 -9.26 10.11
N GLU A 190 -15.93 -8.82 9.97
CA GLU A 190 -17.09 -9.69 10.04
C GLU A 190 -17.11 -10.70 8.87
N LYS A 191 -16.92 -10.21 7.63
CA LYS A 191 -16.86 -11.05 6.44
C LYS A 191 -15.75 -12.11 6.54
N ALA A 192 -14.53 -11.72 6.93
CA ALA A 192 -13.42 -12.66 7.10
C ALA A 192 -13.69 -13.76 8.13
N ARG A 193 -14.43 -13.45 9.20
CA ARG A 193 -14.90 -14.47 10.16
C ARG A 193 -15.92 -15.42 9.52
N GLY A 194 -16.86 -14.89 8.75
CA GLY A 194 -17.87 -15.68 8.02
C GLY A 194 -17.22 -16.63 7.01
N GLU A 195 -16.26 -16.15 6.22
CA GLU A 195 -15.52 -16.97 5.25
C GLU A 195 -14.79 -18.14 5.90
N LYS A 196 -14.20 -17.94 7.09
CA LYS A 196 -13.57 -19.03 7.86
C LYS A 196 -14.58 -20.12 8.23
N VAL A 197 -15.82 -19.74 8.55
CA VAL A 197 -16.92 -20.71 8.88
C VAL A 197 -17.34 -21.45 7.63
N VAL A 198 -17.56 -20.74 6.51
CA VAL A 198 -17.95 -21.33 5.23
C VAL A 198 -16.89 -22.33 4.75
N ARG A 199 -15.61 -21.94 4.77
CA ARG A 199 -14.50 -22.82 4.38
C ARG A 199 -14.50 -24.11 5.21
N LYS A 200 -14.63 -24.02 6.54
CA LYS A 200 -14.70 -25.20 7.40
C LYS A 200 -15.88 -26.11 7.08
N ALA A 201 -17.04 -25.55 6.75
CA ALA A 201 -18.22 -26.33 6.36
C ALA A 201 -17.98 -27.08 5.03
N ILE A 202 -17.34 -26.42 4.05
CA ILE A 202 -16.97 -27.04 2.77
C ILE A 202 -15.93 -28.15 2.99
N GLU A 203 -14.88 -27.89 3.77
CA GLU A 203 -13.85 -28.88 4.13
C GLU A 203 -14.45 -30.09 4.88
N ALA A 204 -15.56 -29.90 5.60
CA ALA A 204 -16.32 -30.95 6.26
C ALA A 204 -17.31 -31.70 5.34
N GLY A 205 -17.35 -31.38 4.04
CA GLY A 205 -18.15 -32.08 3.03
C GLY A 205 -19.41 -31.39 2.56
N SER A 206 -19.73 -30.17 3.02
CA SER A 206 -20.83 -29.38 2.46
C SER A 206 -20.48 -28.96 1.03
N SER A 207 -21.50 -29.04 0.13
CA SER A 207 -21.30 -28.47 -1.22
C SER A 207 -21.26 -26.95 -1.17
N SER A 208 -20.56 -26.32 -2.14
CA SER A 208 -20.50 -24.86 -2.26
C SER A 208 -21.90 -24.22 -2.39
N THR A 209 -22.83 -24.90 -3.09
CA THR A 209 -24.21 -24.45 -3.24
C THR A 209 -24.97 -24.46 -1.90
N GLU A 210 -24.79 -25.49 -1.08
CA GLU A 210 -25.39 -25.56 0.26
C GLU A 210 -24.77 -24.52 1.20
N ALA A 211 -23.44 -24.37 1.17
CA ALA A 211 -22.73 -23.39 1.96
C ALA A 211 -23.18 -21.96 1.61
N PHE A 212 -23.26 -21.62 0.32
CA PHE A 212 -23.75 -20.31 -0.12
C PHE A 212 -25.22 -20.07 0.30
N ARG A 213 -26.10 -21.07 0.11
CA ARG A 213 -27.51 -20.95 0.53
C ARG A 213 -27.67 -20.73 2.03
N LYS A 214 -26.79 -21.33 2.83
CA LYS A 214 -26.83 -21.25 4.29
C LYS A 214 -26.22 -19.98 4.87
N TYR A 215 -25.07 -19.54 4.31
CA TYR A 215 -24.27 -18.50 4.90
C TYR A 215 -24.26 -17.18 4.08
N GLY A 216 -24.68 -17.21 2.82
CA GLY A 216 -24.70 -16.04 1.93
C GLY A 216 -23.31 -15.55 1.51
N ILE A 217 -22.26 -16.35 1.76
CA ILE A 217 -20.84 -16.04 1.51
C ILE A 217 -20.24 -17.16 0.68
N LEU A 218 -19.45 -16.80 -0.32
CA LEU A 218 -18.56 -17.68 -1.09
C LEU A 218 -17.25 -16.99 -1.33
#